data_70cdf0e94ffedc113e97613905b1f1cc
#
_entry.id   70cdf0e94ffedc113e97613905b1f1cc
#
_cell.length_a   1.000
_cell.length_b   1.000
_cell.length_c   1.000
_cell.angle_alpha   90.00
_cell.angle_beta   90.00
_cell.angle_gamma   90.00
#
_symmetry.space_group_name_H-M   'P 1'
#
loop_
_entity.id
_entity.type
_entity.pdbx_description
1 polymer ?
#
loop_
_entity_poly.entity_id
_entity_poly.type
_entity_poly.pdbx_seq_one_letter_code
_entity_poly.pdbx_strand_id
1 'polypeptide(L)' 'MAGEGVVTVRGVLGKDAELKLTPNGVQVTSFSIANTPSIKKGESWEDGETMWLSCNVWNKNALGASTLLKGQVVVVTGRL' A
#
# COMPACT_ATOMS: atom_id res chain seq x y z
N MET A 1 23.22 -6.23 1.01
CA MET A 1 22.55 -5.96 0.77
C MET A 1 21.89 -5.61 0.43
N ALA A 2 22.57 -5.84 0.31
CA ALA A 2 21.95 -4.95 0.20
C ALA A 2 20.87 -4.91 -0.48
N GLY A 3 20.62 -4.58 -1.05
CA GLY A 3 19.63 -4.47 -1.94
C GLY A 3 18.23 -4.76 -1.56
N GLU A 4 18.03 -5.09 -0.37
CA GLU A 4 16.68 -5.31 0.08
C GLU A 4 16.10 -4.05 0.65
N GLY A 5 15.35 -3.35 -0.19
CA GLY A 5 14.68 -2.15 0.27
C GLY A 5 13.42 -2.49 1.05
N VAL A 6 13.44 -2.26 2.34
CA VAL A 6 12.22 -2.29 3.14
C VAL A 6 11.73 -0.86 3.26
N VAL A 7 10.49 -0.63 2.88
CA VAL A 7 9.88 0.70 2.93
C VAL A 7 8.62 0.69 3.77
N THR A 8 8.35 1.81 4.42
CA THR A 8 7.10 2.04 5.15
C THR A 8 6.41 3.22 4.50
N VAL A 9 5.17 3.00 4.09
CA VAL A 9 4.39 4.02 3.38
C VAL A 9 3.02 4.14 4.03
N ARG A 10 2.58 5.36 4.24
CA ARG A 10 1.23 5.67 4.68
C ARG A 10 0.45 6.16 3.48
N GLY A 11 -0.75 5.63 3.30
CA GLY A 11 -1.57 6.05 2.18
C GLY A 11 -3.03 5.71 2.38
N VAL A 12 -3.83 6.10 1.41
CA VAL A 12 -5.29 5.89 1.40
C VAL A 12 -5.63 4.92 0.29
N LEU A 13 -6.45 3.91 0.59
CA LEU A 13 -6.87 2.96 -0.42
C LEU A 13 -7.73 3.64 -1.48
N GLY A 14 -7.40 3.40 -2.75
CA GLY A 14 -8.15 3.94 -3.87
C GLY A 14 -9.37 3.12 -4.24
N LYS A 15 -9.42 1.87 -3.80
CA LYS A 15 -10.57 0.98 -3.97
C LYS A 15 -10.46 -0.16 -2.97
N ASP A 16 -11.54 -0.94 -2.83
CA ASP A 16 -11.55 -2.07 -1.90
C ASP A 16 -10.46 -3.09 -2.26
N ALA A 17 -9.86 -3.68 -1.24
CA ALA A 17 -8.88 -4.74 -1.44
C ALA A 17 -9.56 -5.99 -2.03
N GLU A 18 -8.83 -6.71 -2.87
CA GLU A 18 -9.34 -7.91 -3.53
C GLU A 18 -8.52 -9.14 -3.13
N LEU A 19 -9.20 -10.14 -2.62
CA LEU A 19 -8.58 -11.43 -2.31
C LEU A 19 -8.69 -12.34 -3.53
N LYS A 20 -7.57 -12.92 -3.92
CA LYS A 20 -7.50 -13.83 -5.05
C LYS A 20 -6.73 -15.08 -4.67
N LEU A 21 -6.97 -16.17 -5.39
CA LEU A 21 -6.18 -17.38 -5.27
C LEU A 21 -5.32 -17.53 -6.51
N THR A 22 -4.04 -17.87 -6.28
CA THR A 22 -3.16 -18.20 -7.39
C THR A 22 -3.49 -19.62 -7.89
N PRO A 23 -2.99 -20.02 -9.08
CA PRO A 23 -3.18 -21.38 -9.57
C PRO A 23 -2.68 -22.45 -8.61
N ASN A 24 -1.73 -22.13 -7.75
CA ASN A 24 -1.20 -23.06 -6.75
C ASN A 24 -1.99 -23.04 -5.44
N GLY A 25 -3.10 -22.30 -5.38
CA GLY A 25 -3.92 -22.24 -4.19
C GLY A 25 -3.43 -21.29 -3.11
N VAL A 26 -2.46 -20.43 -3.41
CA VAL A 26 -1.96 -19.44 -2.47
C VAL A 26 -2.87 -18.22 -2.47
N GLN A 27 -3.21 -17.75 -1.27
CA GLN A 27 -4.03 -16.54 -1.14
C GLN A 27 -3.17 -15.31 -1.29
N VAL A 28 -3.67 -14.33 -2.04
CA VAL A 28 -3.04 -13.01 -2.17
C VAL A 28 -4.12 -11.94 -2.18
N THR A 29 -3.92 -10.90 -1.38
CA THR A 29 -4.79 -9.74 -1.39
C THR A 29 -4.05 -8.58 -2.03
N SER A 30 -4.66 -7.99 -3.03
CA SER A 30 -4.10 -6.86 -3.77
C SER A 30 -4.88 -5.59 -3.48
N PHE A 31 -4.17 -4.52 -3.25
CA PHE A 31 -4.79 -3.20 -3.09
C PHE A 31 -3.81 -2.13 -3.54
N SER A 32 -4.35 -0.94 -3.80
CA SER A 32 -3.54 0.22 -4.20
C SER A 32 -3.75 1.33 -3.19
N ILE A 33 -2.66 2.00 -2.85
CA ILE A 33 -2.72 3.14 -1.96
C ILE A 33 -2.18 4.39 -2.65
N ALA A 34 -2.76 5.52 -2.30
CA ALA A 34 -2.30 6.82 -2.77
C ALA A 34 -1.55 7.50 -1.63
N ASN A 35 -0.36 7.95 -1.92
CA ASN A 35 0.47 8.71 -0.99
C ASN A 35 0.76 10.08 -1.60
N THR A 36 0.35 11.12 -0.90
CA THR A 36 0.62 12.50 -1.32
C THR A 36 1.52 13.14 -0.28
N PRO A 37 2.82 13.26 -0.55
CA PRO A 37 3.74 13.83 0.42
C PRO A 37 3.53 15.33 0.56
N SER A 38 3.79 15.84 1.77
CA SER A 38 3.83 17.27 2.00
C SER A 38 5.24 17.76 1.78
N ILE A 39 5.39 18.81 1.00
CA ILE A 39 6.68 19.40 0.66
C ILE A 39 6.75 20.79 1.25
N LYS A 40 7.80 21.06 2.00
CA LYS A 40 8.03 22.37 2.56
C LYS A 40 8.72 23.28 1.53
N LYS A 41 8.09 24.42 1.25
CA LYS A 41 8.67 25.44 0.38
C LYS A 41 8.71 26.77 1.12
N GLY A 42 9.91 27.17 1.53
CA GLY A 42 10.05 28.36 2.36
C GLY A 42 9.36 28.16 3.70
N GLU A 43 8.37 28.99 4.00
CA GLU A 43 7.59 28.91 5.24
C GLU A 43 6.25 28.20 5.06
N SER A 44 5.92 27.76 3.86
CA SER A 44 4.64 27.11 3.58
C SER A 44 4.84 25.64 3.26
N TRP A 45 3.75 24.87 3.41
CA TRP A 45 3.70 23.49 3.02
C TRP A 45 2.78 23.33 1.83
N GLU A 46 3.22 22.56 0.86
CA GLU A 46 2.42 22.25 -0.33
C GLU A 46 2.32 20.75 -0.49
N ASP A 47 1.22 20.30 -1.08
CA ASP A 47 1.10 18.89 -1.44
C ASP A 47 1.99 18.60 -2.64
N GLY A 48 2.77 17.55 -2.53
CA GLY A 48 3.54 17.05 -3.64
C GLY A 48 2.68 16.23 -4.59
N GLU A 49 3.33 15.61 -5.54
CA GLU A 49 2.65 14.75 -6.50
C GLU A 49 2.20 13.46 -5.83
N THR A 50 0.96 13.06 -6.08
CA THR A 50 0.42 11.81 -5.54
C THR A 50 1.08 10.61 -6.21
N MET A 51 1.59 9.71 -5.40
CA MET A 51 2.14 8.44 -5.86
C MET A 51 1.17 7.32 -5.57
N TRP A 52 1.00 6.44 -6.54
CA TRP A 52 0.19 5.24 -6.39
C TRP A 52 1.09 4.03 -6.23
N LEU A 53 0.83 3.25 -5.20
CA LEU A 53 1.58 2.02 -4.93
C LEU A 53 0.64 0.83 -4.94
N SER A 54 1.02 -0.20 -5.68
CA SER A 54 0.30 -1.48 -5.67
C SER A 54 0.91 -2.37 -4.61
N CYS A 55 0.07 -2.94 -3.76
CA CYS A 55 0.49 -3.78 -2.65
C CYS A 55 -0.09 -5.17 -2.77
N ASN A 56 0.71 -6.17 -2.46
CA ASN A 56 0.26 -7.56 -2.42
C ASN A 56 0.58 -8.15 -1.05
N VAL A 57 -0.40 -8.77 -0.44
CA VAL A 57 -0.26 -9.43 0.87
C VAL A 57 -0.52 -10.92 0.68
N TRP A 58 0.43 -11.74 1.07
CA TRP A 58 0.45 -13.16 0.76
C TRP A 58 0.07 -14.03 1.96
N ASN A 59 -0.44 -15.22 1.65
CA ASN A 59 -0.69 -16.28 2.62
C ASN A 59 -1.67 -15.89 3.72
N LYS A 60 -1.38 -16.27 4.95
CA LYS A 60 -2.31 -16.05 6.07
C LYS A 60 -2.65 -14.59 6.33
N ASN A 61 -1.78 -13.68 5.96
CA ASN A 61 -2.03 -12.25 6.15
C ASN A 61 -3.01 -11.69 5.11
N ALA A 62 -3.21 -12.43 4.00
CA ALA A 62 -4.11 -11.97 2.93
C ALA A 62 -5.55 -11.84 3.40
N LEU A 63 -6.02 -12.72 4.25
CA LEU A 63 -7.39 -12.64 4.77
C LEU A 63 -7.62 -11.37 5.58
N GLY A 64 -6.68 -11.02 6.46
CA GLY A 64 -6.78 -9.78 7.21
C GLY A 64 -6.78 -8.55 6.31
N ALA A 65 -5.90 -8.54 5.31
CA ALA A 65 -5.82 -7.42 4.37
C ALA A 65 -7.06 -7.32 3.47
N SER A 66 -7.76 -8.43 3.23
CA SER A 66 -8.94 -8.43 2.36
C SER A 66 -10.10 -7.62 2.92
N THR A 67 -10.07 -7.27 4.20
CA THR A 67 -11.11 -6.46 4.83
C THR A 67 -10.93 -4.97 4.62
N LEU A 68 -9.81 -4.56 4.02
CA LEU A 68 -9.54 -3.15 3.77
C LEU A 68 -10.46 -2.59 2.69
N LEU A 69 -10.99 -1.40 2.94
CA LEU A 69 -11.97 -0.78 2.06
C LEU A 69 -11.44 0.55 1.52
N LYS A 70 -12.00 0.95 0.39
CA LYS A 70 -11.72 2.24 -0.21
C LYS A 70 -11.85 3.37 0.80
N GLY A 71 -10.88 4.27 0.80
CA GLY A 71 -10.89 5.43 1.68
C GLY A 71 -10.22 5.22 3.03
N GLN A 72 -9.88 3.99 3.39
CA GLN A 72 -9.18 3.74 4.63
C GLN A 72 -7.72 4.18 4.55
N VAL A 73 -7.22 4.75 5.64
CA VAL A 73 -5.81 5.12 5.76
C VAL A 73 -5.06 3.94 6.34
N VAL A 74 -3.97 3.56 5.69
CA VAL A 74 -3.17 2.42 6.12
C VAL A 74 -1.69 2.79 6.14
N VAL A 75 -0.94 2.06 6.95
CA VAL A 75 0.52 2.11 6.95
C VAL A 75 1.00 0.74 6.49
N VAL A 76 1.78 0.71 5.44
CA VAL A 76 2.27 -0.53 4.85
C VAL A 76 3.78 -0.57 4.97
N THR A 77 4.29 -1.67 5.50
CA THR A 77 5.72 -1.93 5.55
C THR A 77 5.98 -3.17 4.72
N GLY A 78 6.89 -3.08 3.79
CA GLY A 78 7.20 -4.20 2.94
C GLY A 78 8.39 -3.93 2.03
N ARG A 79 8.54 -4.81 1.06
CA ARG A 79 9.63 -4.74 0.09
C ARG A 79 9.11 -4.29 -1.26
N LEU A 80 9.96 -3.55 -1.91
CA LEU A 80 9.71 -3.15 -3.29
C LEU A 80 10.05 -4.28 -4.26
#